data_4ef03bb3ddfb7731c9166e7d45541566
#
_entry.id   4ef03bb3ddfb7731c9166e7d45541566
#
_cell.length_a   1.000
_cell.length_b   1.000
_cell.length_c   1.000
_cell.angle_alpha   90.00
_cell.angle_beta   90.00
_cell.angle_gamma   90.00
#
_symmetry.space_group_name_H-M   'P 1'
#
loop_
_entity.id
_entity.type
_entity.pdbx_description
1 polymer ?
#
loop_
_entity_poly.entity_id
_entity_poly.type
_entity_poly.pdbx_seq_one_letter_code
_entity_poly.pdbx_strand_id
1 'polypeptide(L)'
;MARATTKADLTASANGQFDKMWKLIDSMSEEQQKAAFAEEMATAGKETHWSRDKNLRDVLVHLYEWHQLLLNWVKANSNDERKPFLPEPYNWKTYPAMNVGFWKKHQNTPLEEAKAKLRESHKDVM
;
A
#
# COMPACT_ATOMS: atom_id res chain seq x y z
N MET A 1 0.69 -9.08 19.06
CA MET A 1 -0.69 -8.74 18.66
C MET A 1 -1.33 -9.95 17.97
N ALA A 2 -2.48 -10.38 18.43
CA ALA A 2 -3.18 -11.50 17.81
C ALA A 2 -3.76 -11.10 16.44
N ARG A 3 -3.74 -12.02 15.49
CA ARG A 3 -4.39 -11.80 14.19
C ARG A 3 -5.91 -11.75 14.38
N ALA A 4 -6.56 -10.91 13.57
CA ALA A 4 -8.01 -10.90 13.52
C ALA A 4 -8.53 -12.23 12.95
N THR A 5 -9.51 -12.82 13.60
CA THR A 5 -10.07 -14.13 13.23
C THR A 5 -11.50 -14.04 12.72
N THR A 6 -12.15 -12.87 12.86
CA THR A 6 -13.50 -12.65 12.35
C THR A 6 -13.52 -11.46 11.40
N LYS A 7 -14.56 -11.37 10.58
CA LYS A 7 -14.74 -10.22 9.69
C LYS A 7 -14.85 -8.91 10.49
N ALA A 8 -15.58 -8.92 11.58
CA ALA A 8 -15.74 -7.74 12.44
C ALA A 8 -14.41 -7.30 13.03
N ASP A 9 -13.61 -8.23 13.54
CA ASP A 9 -12.28 -7.94 14.10
C ASP A 9 -11.33 -7.43 13.03
N LEU A 10 -11.36 -8.01 11.84
CA LEU A 10 -10.52 -7.60 10.72
C LEU A 10 -10.87 -6.17 10.30
N THR A 11 -12.14 -5.86 10.17
CA THR A 11 -12.61 -4.52 9.80
C THR A 11 -12.20 -3.48 10.84
N ALA A 12 -12.38 -3.79 12.12
CA ALA A 12 -12.00 -2.91 13.21
C ALA A 12 -10.49 -2.69 13.25
N SER A 13 -9.69 -3.74 13.08
CA SER A 13 -8.23 -3.64 13.04
C SER A 13 -7.75 -2.81 11.84
N ALA A 14 -8.31 -3.06 10.66
CA ALA A 14 -7.93 -2.33 9.45
C ALA A 14 -8.20 -0.84 9.59
N ASN A 15 -9.39 -0.47 10.07
CA ASN A 15 -9.74 0.94 10.29
C ASN A 15 -8.89 1.56 11.40
N GLY A 16 -8.66 0.84 12.49
CA GLY A 16 -7.84 1.32 13.60
C GLY A 16 -6.40 1.58 13.21
N GLN A 17 -5.78 0.68 12.47
CA GLN A 17 -4.41 0.83 12.00
C GLN A 17 -4.29 1.94 10.95
N PHE A 18 -5.28 2.05 10.07
CA PHE A 18 -5.35 3.12 9.09
C PHE A 18 -5.43 4.49 9.77
N ASP A 19 -6.29 4.62 10.79
CA ASP A 19 -6.41 5.85 11.57
C ASP A 19 -5.11 6.21 12.29
N LYS A 20 -4.43 5.21 12.86
CA LYS A 20 -3.13 5.42 13.50
C LYS A 20 -2.10 5.95 12.51
N MET A 21 -2.06 5.37 11.33
CA MET A 21 -1.16 5.81 10.26
C MET A 21 -1.41 7.27 9.90
N TRP A 22 -2.68 7.65 9.74
CA TRP A 22 -3.04 9.03 9.38
C TRP A 22 -2.75 10.02 10.50
N LYS A 23 -2.96 9.62 11.76
CA LYS A 23 -2.58 10.46 12.90
C LYS A 23 -1.08 10.73 12.90
N LEU A 24 -0.28 9.73 12.62
CA LEU A 24 1.17 9.88 12.51
C LEU A 24 1.53 10.83 11.35
N ILE A 25 0.96 10.62 10.18
CA ILE A 25 1.22 11.45 9.00
C ILE A 25 0.81 12.89 9.26
N ASP A 26 -0.37 13.11 9.82
CA ASP A 26 -0.88 14.46 10.12
C ASP A 26 -0.07 15.17 11.20
N SER A 27 0.65 14.41 12.06
CA SER A 27 1.56 14.97 13.06
C SER A 27 2.89 15.45 12.47
N MET A 28 3.20 15.02 11.25
CA MET A 28 4.44 15.39 10.57
C MET A 28 4.27 16.73 9.86
N SER A 29 5.34 17.55 9.85
CA SER A 29 5.34 18.78 9.07
C SER A 29 5.29 18.43 7.57
N GLU A 30 4.90 19.42 6.73
CA GLU A 30 4.91 19.24 5.29
C GLU A 30 6.29 18.85 4.78
N GLU A 31 7.33 19.49 5.32
CA GLU A 31 8.71 19.18 4.99
C GLU A 31 9.07 17.73 5.33
N GLN A 32 8.68 17.26 6.51
CA GLN A 32 8.92 15.87 6.92
C GLN A 32 8.19 14.87 6.02
N GLN A 33 6.95 15.18 5.64
CA GLN A 33 6.17 14.30 4.77
C GLN A 33 6.78 14.16 3.37
N LYS A 34 7.46 15.17 2.89
CA LYS A 34 8.09 15.18 1.57
C LYS A 34 9.55 14.74 1.58
N ALA A 35 10.16 14.65 2.76
CA ALA A 35 11.57 14.29 2.87
C ALA A 35 11.82 12.85 2.43
N ALA A 36 12.98 12.64 1.82
CA ALA A 36 13.45 11.29 1.52
C ALA A 36 13.81 10.58 2.83
N PHE A 37 13.59 9.26 2.87
CA PHE A 37 14.00 8.45 4.02
C PHE A 37 15.52 8.46 4.15
N ALA A 38 15.99 8.34 5.38
CA ALA A 38 17.43 8.32 5.65
C ALA A 38 18.10 7.16 4.89
N GLU A 39 19.31 7.40 4.41
CA GLU A 39 20.07 6.40 3.66
C GLU A 39 20.28 5.11 4.45
N GLU A 40 20.45 5.21 5.76
CA GLU A 40 20.57 4.07 6.65
C GLU A 40 19.34 3.16 6.60
N MET A 41 18.16 3.71 6.35
CA MET A 41 16.94 2.94 6.19
C MET A 41 16.99 2.04 4.97
N ALA A 42 17.60 2.50 3.88
CA ALA A 42 17.72 1.73 2.64
C ALA A 42 18.62 0.51 2.81
N THR A 43 19.56 0.54 3.75
CA THR A 43 20.52 -0.53 3.99
C THR A 43 20.24 -1.33 5.27
N ALA A 44 19.31 -0.85 6.10
CA ALA A 44 19.04 -1.46 7.41
C ALA A 44 18.24 -2.76 7.33
N GLY A 45 17.44 -2.94 6.28
CA GLY A 45 16.57 -4.10 6.11
C GLY A 45 17.02 -5.00 4.98
N LYS A 46 16.60 -6.27 5.05
CA LYS A 46 16.85 -7.25 4.00
C LYS A 46 15.75 -7.23 2.94
N GLU A 47 14.65 -6.54 3.20
CA GLU A 47 13.52 -6.47 2.30
C GLU A 47 13.79 -5.51 1.14
N THR A 48 13.39 -5.91 -0.05
CA THR A 48 13.59 -5.11 -1.27
C THR A 48 12.99 -3.70 -1.16
N HIS A 49 11.84 -3.57 -0.47
CA HIS A 49 11.17 -2.28 -0.35
C HIS A 49 11.98 -1.23 0.43
N TRP A 50 12.91 -1.65 1.30
CA TRP A 50 13.77 -0.72 2.04
C TRP A 50 14.67 0.10 1.13
N SER A 51 15.09 -0.47 0.00
CA SER A 51 15.91 0.25 -0.98
C SER A 51 15.06 0.93 -2.07
N ARG A 52 13.84 0.45 -2.29
CA ARG A 52 12.93 0.96 -3.31
C ARG A 52 12.16 2.19 -2.84
N ASP A 53 11.50 2.10 -1.68
CA ASP A 53 10.63 3.16 -1.19
C ASP A 53 11.45 4.25 -0.53
N LYS A 54 11.53 5.40 -1.18
CA LYS A 54 12.43 6.51 -0.82
C LYS A 54 11.75 7.57 0.06
N ASN A 55 10.44 7.62 0.07
CA ASN A 55 9.68 8.64 0.78
C ASN A 55 8.26 8.15 1.10
N LEU A 56 7.50 8.98 1.81
CA LEU A 56 6.12 8.65 2.20
C LEU A 56 5.24 8.37 0.99
N ARG A 57 5.34 9.17 -0.07
CA ARG A 57 4.56 8.95 -1.29
C ARG A 57 4.73 7.52 -1.81
N ASP A 58 5.95 7.01 -1.87
CA ASP A 58 6.23 5.67 -2.37
C ASP A 58 5.51 4.60 -1.55
N VAL A 59 5.46 4.76 -0.23
CA VAL A 59 4.73 3.85 0.66
C VAL A 59 3.23 3.92 0.40
N LEU A 60 2.68 5.12 0.30
CA LEU A 60 1.24 5.31 0.11
C LEU A 60 0.74 4.75 -1.22
N VAL A 61 1.48 4.96 -2.31
CA VAL A 61 1.08 4.42 -3.62
C VAL A 61 1.22 2.91 -3.68
N HIS A 62 2.18 2.33 -2.96
CA HIS A 62 2.32 0.89 -2.82
C HIS A 62 1.04 0.29 -2.19
N LEU A 63 0.59 0.87 -1.08
CA LEU A 63 -0.63 0.44 -0.40
C LEU A 63 -1.86 0.63 -1.30
N TYR A 64 -1.94 1.75 -2.00
CA TYR A 64 -3.02 2.03 -2.95
C TYR A 64 -3.11 0.95 -4.04
N GLU A 65 -2.00 0.61 -4.67
CA GLU A 65 -2.00 -0.38 -5.74
C GLU A 65 -2.40 -1.77 -5.23
N TRP A 66 -2.00 -2.14 -4.02
CA TRP A 66 -2.42 -3.39 -3.41
C TRP A 66 -3.92 -3.38 -3.06
N HIS A 67 -4.49 -2.24 -2.70
CA HIS A 67 -5.95 -2.10 -2.58
C HIS A 67 -6.64 -2.39 -3.92
N GLN A 68 -6.06 -1.89 -5.02
CA GLN A 68 -6.62 -2.14 -6.35
C GLN A 68 -6.57 -3.63 -6.71
N LEU A 69 -5.49 -4.33 -6.36
CA LEU A 69 -5.40 -5.77 -6.56
C LEU A 69 -6.53 -6.50 -5.82
N LEU A 70 -6.77 -6.13 -4.57
CA LEU A 70 -7.83 -6.73 -3.76
C LEU A 70 -9.20 -6.46 -4.36
N LEU A 71 -9.47 -5.22 -4.71
CA LEU A 71 -10.77 -4.82 -5.29
C LEU A 71 -11.05 -5.54 -6.61
N ASN A 72 -10.04 -5.64 -7.48
CA ASN A 72 -10.17 -6.33 -8.76
C ASN A 72 -10.42 -7.82 -8.56
N TRP A 73 -9.72 -8.43 -7.60
CA TRP A 73 -9.88 -9.85 -7.29
C TRP A 73 -11.27 -10.14 -6.73
N VAL A 74 -11.76 -9.33 -5.79
CA VAL A 74 -13.09 -9.49 -5.21
C VAL A 74 -14.17 -9.32 -6.28
N LYS A 75 -14.05 -8.30 -7.13
CA LYS A 75 -14.99 -8.04 -8.20
C LYS A 75 -15.07 -9.21 -9.19
N ALA A 76 -13.93 -9.71 -9.63
CA ALA A 76 -13.86 -10.82 -10.57
C ALA A 76 -14.48 -12.09 -9.97
N ASN A 77 -14.09 -12.44 -8.75
CA ASN A 77 -14.57 -13.68 -8.10
C ASN A 77 -16.04 -13.59 -7.68
N SER A 78 -16.56 -12.38 -7.41
CA SER A 78 -17.99 -12.18 -7.15
C SER A 78 -18.84 -12.35 -8.38
N ASN A 79 -18.26 -12.26 -9.58
CA ASN A 79 -18.92 -12.49 -10.87
C ASN A 79 -18.62 -13.89 -11.44
N ASP A 80 -18.25 -14.83 -10.57
CA ASP A 80 -17.90 -16.21 -10.94
C ASP A 80 -16.68 -16.34 -11.86
N GLU A 81 -15.88 -15.29 -12.00
CA GLU A 81 -14.62 -15.34 -12.72
C GLU A 81 -13.51 -15.84 -11.79
N ARG A 82 -12.80 -16.88 -12.21
CA ARG A 82 -11.66 -17.41 -11.44
C ARG A 82 -10.39 -16.70 -11.86
N LYS A 83 -10.02 -15.65 -11.13
CA LYS A 83 -8.78 -14.92 -11.38
C LYS A 83 -7.86 -15.00 -10.16
N PRO A 84 -6.54 -15.14 -10.39
CA PRO A 84 -5.59 -15.08 -9.28
C PRO A 84 -5.55 -13.67 -8.69
N PHE A 85 -5.17 -13.58 -7.42
CA PHE A 85 -5.02 -12.29 -6.74
C PHE A 85 -3.97 -11.41 -7.43
N LEU A 86 -2.82 -11.99 -7.77
CA LEU A 86 -1.76 -11.27 -8.47
C LEU A 86 -2.00 -11.31 -9.98
N PRO A 87 -1.89 -10.16 -10.68
CA PRO A 87 -2.13 -10.12 -12.12
C PRO A 87 -1.01 -10.84 -12.88
N GLU A 88 -1.37 -11.51 -13.99
CA GLU A 88 -0.38 -12.10 -14.86
C GLU A 88 0.55 -11.03 -15.44
N PRO A 89 1.84 -11.32 -15.63
CA PRO A 89 2.54 -12.62 -15.46
C PRO A 89 3.08 -12.85 -14.04
N TYR A 90 2.70 -12.04 -13.06
CA TYR A 90 3.26 -12.08 -11.72
C TYR A 90 2.66 -13.21 -10.87
N ASN A 91 3.46 -13.69 -9.91
CA ASN A 91 3.04 -14.68 -8.92
C ASN A 91 3.76 -14.39 -7.59
N TRP A 92 3.52 -15.22 -6.58
CA TRP A 92 4.10 -15.00 -5.25
C TRP A 92 5.64 -15.11 -5.21
N LYS A 93 6.27 -15.60 -6.28
CA LYS A 93 7.74 -15.61 -6.42
C LYS A 93 8.25 -14.34 -7.10
N THR A 94 7.46 -13.75 -7.98
CA THR A 94 7.87 -12.60 -8.83
C THR A 94 7.19 -11.29 -8.46
N TYR A 95 6.34 -11.27 -7.42
CA TYR A 95 5.63 -10.05 -7.03
C TYR A 95 6.55 -8.85 -6.68
N PRO A 96 7.81 -9.03 -6.22
CA PRO A 96 8.68 -7.88 -6.01
C PRO A 96 8.90 -7.05 -7.29
N ALA A 97 8.98 -7.70 -8.46
CA ALA A 97 9.08 -7.00 -9.74
C ALA A 97 7.80 -6.19 -10.03
N MET A 98 6.64 -6.72 -9.67
CA MET A 98 5.35 -6.02 -9.77
C MET A 98 5.37 -4.75 -8.92
N ASN A 99 5.85 -4.86 -7.66
CA ASN A 99 5.96 -3.71 -6.76
C ASN A 99 6.89 -2.63 -7.31
N VAL A 100 7.98 -3.01 -7.96
CA VAL A 100 8.88 -2.06 -8.64
C VAL A 100 8.14 -1.35 -9.78
N GLY A 101 7.30 -2.07 -10.51
CA GLY A 101 6.45 -1.48 -11.55
C GLY A 101 5.50 -0.44 -10.98
N PHE A 102 4.87 -0.71 -9.83
CA PHE A 102 4.01 0.25 -9.15
C PHE A 102 4.79 1.49 -8.72
N TRP A 103 5.98 1.29 -8.17
CA TRP A 103 6.86 2.37 -7.77
C TRP A 103 7.21 3.28 -8.95
N LYS A 104 7.60 2.70 -10.09
CA LYS A 104 7.92 3.45 -11.31
C LYS A 104 6.71 4.22 -11.85
N LYS A 105 5.54 3.60 -11.81
CA LYS A 105 4.27 4.19 -12.29
C LYS A 105 3.94 5.50 -11.58
N HIS A 106 4.30 5.60 -10.31
CA HIS A 106 3.91 6.73 -9.45
C HIS A 106 5.02 7.75 -9.17
N GLN A 107 6.14 7.69 -9.89
CA GLN A 107 7.26 8.63 -9.62
C GLN A 107 6.88 10.09 -9.88
N ASN A 108 5.88 10.33 -10.73
CA ASN A 108 5.37 11.68 -10.99
C ASN A 108 4.06 11.99 -10.26
N THR A 109 3.60 11.10 -9.40
CA THR A 109 2.37 11.31 -8.62
C THR A 109 2.67 12.23 -7.43
N PRO A 110 2.00 13.40 -7.30
CA PRO A 110 2.20 14.27 -6.14
C PRO A 110 1.77 13.59 -4.84
N LEU A 111 2.41 13.95 -3.72
CA LEU A 111 2.08 13.40 -2.41
C LEU A 111 0.60 13.57 -2.07
N GLU A 112 0.02 14.74 -2.32
CA GLU A 112 -1.40 14.99 -2.02
C GLU A 112 -2.33 14.08 -2.82
N GLU A 113 -1.98 13.80 -4.07
CA GLU A 113 -2.73 12.85 -4.90
C GLU A 113 -2.59 11.43 -4.36
N ALA A 114 -1.40 11.04 -3.93
CA ALA A 114 -1.16 9.73 -3.32
C ALA A 114 -2.01 9.54 -2.07
N LYS A 115 -2.08 10.57 -1.21
CA LYS A 115 -2.93 10.57 -0.01
C LYS A 115 -4.40 10.39 -0.36
N ALA A 116 -4.88 11.16 -1.34
CA ALA A 116 -6.28 11.12 -1.76
C ALA A 116 -6.64 9.74 -2.34
N LYS A 117 -5.77 9.18 -3.17
CA LYS A 117 -5.97 7.86 -3.76
C LYS A 117 -6.04 6.77 -2.70
N LEU A 118 -5.16 6.81 -1.71
CA LEU A 118 -5.15 5.82 -0.65
C LEU A 118 -6.40 5.91 0.23
N ARG A 119 -6.81 7.12 0.60
CA ARG A 119 -8.03 7.32 1.39
C ARG A 119 -9.24 6.78 0.66
N GLU A 120 -9.36 7.07 -0.63
CA GLU A 120 -10.48 6.60 -1.44
C GLU A 120 -10.47 5.08 -1.58
N SER A 121 -9.30 4.49 -1.88
CA SER A 121 -9.21 3.04 -2.03
C SER A 121 -9.48 2.30 -0.71
N HIS A 122 -9.09 2.87 0.42
CA HIS A 122 -9.43 2.30 1.73
C HIS A 122 -10.93 2.22 1.93
N LYS A 123 -11.66 3.28 1.60
CA LYS A 123 -13.13 3.28 1.66
C LYS A 123 -13.72 2.20 0.77
N ASP A 124 -13.19 2.04 -0.43
CA ASP A 124 -13.67 1.04 -1.37
C ASP A 124 -13.43 -0.38 -0.88
N VAL A 125 -12.32 -0.62 -0.19
CA VAL A 125 -12.00 -1.93 0.41
C VAL A 125 -12.91 -2.21 1.62
N MET A 126 -13.22 -1.19 2.41
CA MET A 126 -14.09 -1.32 3.60
C MET A 126 -15.57 -1.14 3.23
#